data_7f2a7f1a9d94c715525bb7a8b36b3cac
#
_entry.id   7f2a7f1a9d94c715525bb7a8b36b3cac
#
_cell.length_a   1.000
_cell.length_b   1.000
_cell.length_c   1.000
_cell.angle_alpha   90.00
_cell.angle_beta   90.00
_cell.angle_gamma   90.00
#
_symmetry.space_group_name_H-M   'P 1'
#
loop_
_entity.id
_entity.type
_entity.pdbx_description
1 polymer ?
#
loop_
_entity_poly.entity_id
_entity_poly.type
_entity_poly.pdbx_seq_one_letter_code
_entity_poly.pdbx_strand_id
1 'polypeptide(L)'
;MLLMAGQAIAHAILLESSPSINSSVPGPTVPIKLRFNVRIDATRSRLTLVKPDATTQSLASTKDAPADTLASQALSLVPGEYRIRWQVLASDGHITRGEIPFHVTQP
;
A
#
# COMPACT_ATOMS: atom_id res chain seq x y z
N MET A 1 16.00 -31.89 23.57
CA MET A 1 16.09 -31.08 22.39
C MET A 1 15.07 -29.96 22.42
N LEU A 2 15.49 -28.78 22.26
CA LEU A 2 14.59 -27.68 22.30
C LEU A 2 14.09 -27.37 20.91
N LEU A 3 12.84 -27.56 20.72
CA LEU A 3 12.23 -27.14 19.50
C LEU A 3 11.78 -25.69 19.65
N MET A 4 12.42 -24.82 18.95
CA MET A 4 11.90 -23.49 18.81
C MET A 4 10.61 -23.58 18.06
N ALA A 5 9.56 -23.56 18.77
CA ALA A 5 8.31 -23.24 18.13
C ALA A 5 8.55 -21.96 17.39
N GLY A 6 8.74 -22.04 16.12
CA GLY A 6 8.91 -20.88 15.31
C GLY A 6 7.83 -19.88 15.69
N GLN A 7 8.26 -18.77 16.17
CA GLN A 7 7.34 -17.68 16.38
C GLN A 7 6.66 -17.43 15.05
N ALA A 8 5.43 -17.83 14.97
CA ALA A 8 4.63 -17.44 13.82
C ALA A 8 4.49 -15.92 13.86
N ILE A 9 5.51 -15.24 13.43
CA ILE A 9 5.42 -13.81 13.28
C ILE A 9 4.58 -13.56 12.05
N ALA A 10 3.36 -13.11 12.25
CA ALA A 10 2.49 -12.77 11.15
C ALA A 10 2.92 -11.43 10.57
N HIS A 11 4.01 -11.43 9.81
CA HIS A 11 4.33 -10.26 9.02
C HIS A 11 3.23 -10.07 7.98
N ALA A 12 2.79 -8.85 7.84
CA ALA A 12 1.90 -8.51 6.75
C ALA A 12 2.66 -8.67 5.44
N ILE A 13 2.20 -9.55 4.59
CA ILE A 13 2.76 -9.77 3.26
C ILE A 13 1.78 -9.21 2.26
N LEU A 14 2.26 -8.34 1.38
CA LEU A 14 1.43 -7.80 0.30
C LEU A 14 1.15 -8.89 -0.71
N LEU A 15 -0.11 -9.25 -0.87
CA LEU A 15 -0.55 -10.28 -1.81
C LEU A 15 -0.92 -9.71 -3.17
N GLU A 16 -1.60 -8.57 -3.17
CA GLU A 16 -2.05 -7.91 -4.39
C GLU A 16 -1.96 -6.41 -4.22
N SER A 17 -1.64 -5.74 -5.29
CA SER A 17 -1.74 -4.28 -5.33
C SER A 17 -2.34 -3.80 -6.64
N SER A 18 -3.07 -2.71 -6.56
CA SER A 18 -3.53 -1.94 -7.71
C SER A 18 -3.22 -0.47 -7.41
N PRO A 19 -2.38 0.19 -8.20
CA PRO A 19 -1.60 -0.35 -9.32
C PRO A 19 -0.63 -1.44 -8.91
N SER A 20 -0.36 -2.38 -9.80
CA SER A 20 0.66 -3.39 -9.55
C SER A 20 2.06 -2.82 -9.78
N ILE A 21 3.07 -3.47 -9.22
CA ILE A 21 4.47 -3.02 -9.31
C ILE A 21 4.88 -2.87 -10.78
N ASN A 22 5.43 -1.71 -11.09
CA ASN A 22 5.94 -1.35 -12.43
C ASN A 22 4.87 -1.34 -13.51
N SER A 23 3.60 -1.24 -13.15
CA SER A 23 2.50 -1.15 -14.12
C SER A 23 2.31 0.28 -14.61
N SER A 24 1.59 0.41 -15.71
CA SER A 24 1.14 1.70 -16.23
C SER A 24 -0.37 1.78 -16.11
N VAL A 25 -0.86 2.89 -15.59
CA VAL A 25 -2.30 3.10 -15.41
C VAL A 25 -2.67 4.50 -15.90
N PRO A 26 -3.88 4.68 -16.45
CA PRO A 26 -4.29 6.01 -16.87
C PRO A 26 -4.67 6.88 -15.67
N GLY A 27 -4.30 8.17 -15.76
CA GLY A 27 -4.78 9.17 -14.83
C GLY A 27 -6.06 9.81 -15.31
N PRO A 28 -6.46 10.94 -14.69
CA PRO A 28 -5.84 11.60 -13.53
C PRO A 28 -6.19 10.97 -12.18
N THR A 29 -7.23 10.16 -12.10
CA THR A 29 -7.65 9.53 -10.86
C THR A 29 -7.21 8.07 -10.86
N VAL A 30 -6.45 7.68 -9.84
CA VAL A 30 -5.93 6.31 -9.74
C VAL A 30 -6.43 5.70 -8.44
N PRO A 31 -7.31 4.68 -8.52
CA PRO A 31 -7.70 3.93 -7.33
C PRO A 31 -6.51 3.12 -6.82
N ILE A 32 -6.37 3.06 -5.51
CA ILE A 32 -5.27 2.34 -4.86
C ILE A 32 -5.85 1.29 -3.93
N LYS A 33 -5.35 0.07 -4.07
CA LYS A 33 -5.80 -1.03 -3.23
C LYS A 33 -4.63 -1.96 -2.96
N LEU A 34 -4.36 -2.20 -1.67
CA LEU A 34 -3.32 -3.10 -1.22
C LEU A 34 -3.95 -4.16 -0.33
N ARG A 35 -3.84 -5.41 -0.72
CA ARG A 35 -4.40 -6.53 0.06
C ARG A 35 -3.25 -7.35 0.65
N PHE A 36 -3.38 -7.64 1.94
CA PHE A 36 -2.37 -8.34 2.71
C PHE A 36 -2.86 -9.73 3.13
N ASN A 37 -1.94 -10.54 3.62
CA ASN A 37 -2.25 -11.92 4.05
C ASN A 37 -2.83 -12.00 5.47
N VAL A 38 -2.90 -10.87 6.18
CA VAL A 38 -3.39 -10.80 7.56
C VAL A 38 -4.23 -9.54 7.74
N ARG A 39 -4.98 -9.51 8.81
CA ARG A 39 -5.70 -8.29 9.21
C ARG A 39 -4.70 -7.21 9.53
N ILE A 40 -5.02 -6.00 9.16
CA ILE A 40 -4.20 -4.82 9.45
C ILE A 40 -5.02 -3.79 10.20
N ASP A 41 -4.32 -2.94 10.95
CA ASP A 41 -4.93 -1.80 11.61
C ASP A 41 -4.87 -0.62 10.66
N ALA A 42 -5.95 -0.40 9.92
CA ALA A 42 -5.98 0.66 8.90
C ALA A 42 -5.80 2.05 9.51
N THR A 43 -6.28 2.27 10.73
CA THR A 43 -6.15 3.55 11.40
C THR A 43 -4.70 3.91 11.69
N ARG A 44 -3.87 2.90 11.98
CA ARG A 44 -2.44 3.08 12.30
C ARG A 44 -1.53 2.71 11.15
N SER A 45 -2.10 2.43 10.00
CA SER A 45 -1.34 2.17 8.79
C SER A 45 -1.31 3.42 7.91
N ARG A 46 -0.35 3.49 7.00
CA ARG A 46 -0.13 4.70 6.21
C ARG A 46 0.13 4.39 4.75
N LEU A 47 -0.41 5.24 3.91
CA LEU A 47 -0.12 5.27 2.48
C LEU A 47 0.42 6.65 2.15
N THR A 48 1.52 6.69 1.43
CA THR A 48 2.14 7.94 0.98
C THR A 48 2.42 7.84 -0.50
N LEU A 49 1.96 8.82 -1.25
CA LEU A 49 2.27 8.92 -2.67
C LEU A 49 3.53 9.76 -2.85
N VAL A 50 4.52 9.21 -3.54
CA VAL A 50 5.72 9.93 -3.97
C VAL A 50 5.51 10.32 -5.42
N LYS A 51 5.55 11.61 -5.69
CA LYS A 51 5.27 12.17 -7.02
C LYS A 51 6.56 12.26 -7.86
N PRO A 52 6.43 12.50 -9.18
CA PRO A 52 7.61 12.59 -10.04
C PRO A 52 8.64 13.63 -9.61
N ASP A 53 8.22 14.71 -8.96
CA ASP A 53 9.12 15.76 -8.44
C ASP A 53 9.67 15.42 -7.05
N ALA A 54 9.48 14.19 -6.57
CA ALA A 54 9.90 13.71 -5.27
C ALA A 54 9.13 14.30 -4.07
N THR A 55 8.11 15.12 -4.31
CA THR A 55 7.22 15.54 -3.22
C THR A 55 6.32 14.39 -2.80
N THR A 56 5.84 14.44 -1.57
CA THR A 56 5.02 13.38 -0.99
C THR A 56 3.65 13.90 -0.60
N GLN A 57 2.69 12.99 -0.63
CA GLN A 57 1.32 13.29 -0.24
C GLN A 57 0.76 12.11 0.54
N SER A 58 0.24 12.37 1.75
CA SER A 58 -0.47 11.34 2.51
C SER A 58 -1.78 11.01 1.83
N LEU A 59 -2.08 9.72 1.73
CA LEU A 59 -3.35 9.26 1.19
C LEU A 59 -4.20 8.69 2.32
N ALA A 60 -5.46 9.15 2.39
CA ALA A 60 -6.38 8.68 3.41
C ALA A 60 -6.92 7.31 3.05
N SER A 61 -6.94 6.40 4.01
CA SER A 61 -7.52 5.08 3.82
C SER A 61 -9.03 5.13 3.91
N THR A 62 -9.67 4.34 3.06
CA THR A 62 -11.13 4.19 3.07
C THR A 62 -11.54 3.33 4.25
N LYS A 63 -12.56 3.74 4.99
CA LYS A 63 -13.02 3.01 6.18
C LYS A 63 -13.76 1.72 5.85
N ASP A 64 -14.31 1.61 4.67
CA ASP A 64 -15.15 0.47 4.28
C ASP A 64 -14.38 -0.66 3.62
N ALA A 65 -13.05 -0.58 3.60
CA ALA A 65 -12.24 -1.63 3.03
C ALA A 65 -12.27 -2.89 3.91
N PRO A 66 -12.08 -4.08 3.31
CA PRO A 66 -11.94 -5.30 4.11
C PRO A 66 -10.80 -5.20 5.12
N ALA A 67 -10.86 -6.03 6.17
CA ALA A 67 -9.92 -5.94 7.29
C ALA A 67 -8.45 -6.21 6.90
N ASP A 68 -8.20 -6.83 5.76
CA ASP A 68 -6.87 -7.13 5.26
C ASP A 68 -6.41 -6.17 4.16
N THR A 69 -7.12 -5.07 3.95
CA THR A 69 -6.94 -4.20 2.78
C THR A 69 -6.79 -2.75 3.19
N LEU A 70 -5.83 -2.07 2.56
CA LEU A 70 -5.80 -0.61 2.51
C LEU A 70 -6.30 -0.17 1.15
N ALA A 71 -7.25 0.75 1.14
CA ALA A 71 -7.79 1.33 -0.09
C ALA A 71 -7.76 2.83 0.01
N SER A 72 -7.49 3.48 -1.12
CA SER A 72 -7.45 4.94 -1.22
C SER A 72 -7.66 5.36 -2.66
N GLN A 73 -7.56 6.64 -2.91
CA GLN A 73 -7.60 7.22 -4.24
C GLN A 73 -6.57 8.33 -4.34
N ALA A 74 -5.80 8.32 -5.43
CA ALA A 74 -4.92 9.44 -5.75
C ALA A 74 -5.59 10.26 -6.85
N LEU A 75 -5.70 11.56 -6.63
CA LEU A 75 -6.45 12.47 -7.50
C LEU A 75 -5.52 13.43 -8.22
N SER A 76 -5.94 13.85 -9.40
CA SER A 76 -5.25 14.90 -10.17
C SER A 76 -3.81 14.54 -10.52
N LEU A 77 -3.53 13.29 -10.81
CA LEU A 77 -2.20 12.85 -11.17
C LEU A 77 -1.91 13.18 -12.63
N VAL A 78 -0.79 13.84 -12.85
CA VAL A 78 -0.26 14.07 -14.19
C VAL A 78 0.55 12.85 -14.63
N PRO A 79 0.75 12.64 -15.94
CA PRO A 79 1.60 11.54 -16.41
C PRO A 79 3.00 11.61 -15.80
N GLY A 80 3.55 10.47 -15.46
CA GLY A 80 4.90 10.39 -14.88
C GLY A 80 5.08 9.18 -13.98
N GLU A 81 6.24 9.14 -13.35
CA GLU A 81 6.63 8.06 -12.47
C GLU A 81 6.26 8.36 -11.03
N TYR A 82 5.57 7.43 -10.40
CA TYR A 82 5.11 7.55 -9.02
C TYR A 82 5.53 6.34 -8.21
N ARG A 83 5.50 6.47 -6.90
CA ARG A 83 5.66 5.35 -5.97
C ARG A 83 4.63 5.47 -4.86
N ILE A 84 4.06 4.34 -4.46
CA ILE A 84 3.26 4.26 -3.25
C ILE A 84 4.15 3.67 -2.17
N ARG A 85 4.41 4.45 -1.12
CA ARG A 85 5.03 3.93 0.10
C ARG A 85 3.93 3.50 1.03
N TRP A 86 4.02 2.28 1.51
CA TRP A 86 3.04 1.80 2.46
C TRP A 86 3.72 1.34 3.74
N GLN A 87 3.03 1.54 4.84
CA GLN A 87 3.42 1.05 6.14
C GLN A 87 2.18 0.52 6.80
N VAL A 88 2.21 -0.75 7.18
CA VAL A 88 1.05 -1.39 7.81
C VAL A 88 1.42 -1.92 9.17
N LEU A 89 0.48 -1.78 10.10
CA LEU A 89 0.53 -2.41 11.41
C LEU A 89 -0.34 -3.65 11.34
N ALA A 90 0.28 -4.81 11.45
CA ALA A 90 -0.44 -6.07 11.48
C ALA A 90 -1.14 -6.26 12.82
N SER A 91 -2.14 -7.13 12.86
CA SER A 91 -2.92 -7.38 14.06
C SER A 91 -2.09 -7.90 15.24
N ASP A 92 -0.92 -8.47 14.97
CA ASP A 92 0.00 -8.93 16.01
C ASP A 92 0.96 -7.84 16.51
N GLY A 93 0.83 -6.61 16.03
CA GLY A 93 1.66 -5.49 16.45
C GLY A 93 2.93 -5.26 15.65
N HIS A 94 3.21 -6.07 14.64
CA HIS A 94 4.38 -5.88 13.79
C HIS A 94 4.12 -4.88 12.67
N ILE A 95 5.14 -4.08 12.35
CA ILE A 95 5.07 -3.08 11.29
C ILE A 95 5.86 -3.59 10.09
N THR A 96 5.25 -3.51 8.92
CA THR A 96 5.89 -3.84 7.64
C THR A 96 5.78 -2.67 6.69
N ARG A 97 6.81 -2.45 5.89
CA ARG A 97 6.90 -1.35 4.93
C ARG A 97 7.25 -1.86 3.56
N GLY A 98 6.83 -1.12 2.55
CA GLY A 98 7.21 -1.42 1.18
C GLY A 98 6.92 -0.26 0.25
N GLU A 99 7.28 -0.44 -1.01
CA GLU A 99 7.04 0.54 -2.07
C GLU A 99 6.50 -0.14 -3.31
N ILE A 100 5.63 0.56 -4.01
CA ILE A 100 5.06 0.11 -5.28
C ILE A 100 5.30 1.20 -6.31
N PRO A 101 6.31 1.06 -7.17
CA PRO A 101 6.49 1.98 -8.27
C PRO A 101 5.46 1.71 -9.37
N PHE A 102 4.95 2.75 -9.98
CA PHE A 102 4.02 2.65 -11.10
C PHE A 102 4.11 3.91 -11.96
N HIS A 103 3.59 3.79 -13.17
CA HIS A 103 3.61 4.88 -14.13
C HIS A 103 2.19 5.33 -14.42
N VAL A 104 1.96 6.64 -14.44
CA VAL A 104 0.67 7.20 -14.84
C VAL A 104 0.78 7.67 -16.29
N THR A 105 -0.14 7.20 -17.10
CA THR A 105 -0.25 7.61 -18.50
C THR A 105 -1.33 8.66 -18.67
N GLN A 106 -1.44 9.20 -19.85
CA GLN A 106 -2.56 10.08 -20.20
C GLN A 106 -3.88 9.30 -20.09
N PRO A 107 -4.95 9.99 -19.75
CA PRO A 107 -6.26 9.34 -19.65
C PRO A 107 -6.75 8.81 -20.96
#